data_8534b23938a7026a432853e6e6df780e
#
_entry.id   8534b23938a7026a432853e6e6df780e
#
_cell.length_a   1.000
_cell.length_b   1.000
_cell.length_c   1.000
_cell.angle_alpha   90.00
_cell.angle_beta   90.00
_cell.angle_gamma   90.00
#
_symmetry.space_group_name_H-M   'P 1'
#
loop_
_entity.id
_entity.type
_entity.pdbx_description
1 polymer ?
#
loop_
_entity_poly.entity_id
_entity_poly.type
_entity_poly.pdbx_seq_one_letter_code
_entity_poly.pdbx_strand_id
1 'polypeptide(L)'
;MVQLSGSVLEAAAPVARETRDVLPEAGAGPVTMKSLLESGVHFGHQTHRWNPEMKRHIFATRNGIHIIDLQQTLTMLERACSFVSDVASTGQSVLFVGTKRQAQESIAQEAARCGAFSVAILWLGGT
;
A
#
# COMPACT_ATOMS: atom_id res chain seq x y z
N MET A 1 -33.86 6.03 49.56
CA MET A 1 -34.59 6.25 48.32
C MET A 1 -33.78 7.28 47.53
N VAL A 2 -32.78 6.84 46.80
CA VAL A 2 -31.94 7.69 45.98
C VAL A 2 -31.90 7.03 44.59
N GLN A 3 -32.53 7.71 43.64
CA GLN A 3 -32.48 7.39 42.23
C GLN A 3 -31.11 7.73 41.66
N LEU A 4 -30.41 6.74 41.13
CA LEU A 4 -29.31 6.97 40.22
C LEU A 4 -29.82 6.69 38.79
N SER A 5 -30.30 7.74 38.16
CA SER A 5 -30.64 7.75 36.75
C SER A 5 -29.37 7.72 35.91
N GLY A 6 -29.42 6.87 34.92
CA GLY A 6 -28.35 6.65 33.95
C GLY A 6 -28.05 7.84 33.02
N SER A 7 -26.93 7.76 32.40
CA SER A 7 -26.62 8.18 31.03
C SER A 7 -25.11 8.24 30.87
N VAL A 8 -24.52 7.13 30.51
CA VAL A 8 -23.15 7.12 29.95
C VAL A 8 -23.19 6.27 28.67
N LEU A 9 -23.93 6.78 27.71
CA LEU A 9 -23.96 6.23 26.35
C LEU A 9 -24.20 7.38 25.38
N GLU A 10 -23.26 8.33 25.37
CA GLU A 10 -23.26 9.35 24.32
C GLU A 10 -21.84 9.88 24.16
N ALA A 11 -21.25 9.51 23.09
CA ALA A 11 -20.24 10.23 22.31
C ALA A 11 -19.26 9.29 21.60
N ALA A 12 -19.75 8.54 20.67
CA ALA A 12 -18.93 8.19 19.51
C ALA A 12 -19.49 8.95 18.30
N ALA A 13 -19.25 10.25 18.29
CA ALA A 13 -19.51 11.06 17.10
C ALA A 13 -18.49 10.67 16.01
N PRO A 14 -18.92 10.54 14.75
CA PRO A 14 -18.02 10.21 13.65
C PRO A 14 -17.19 11.45 13.30
N VAL A 15 -15.91 11.43 13.67
CA VAL A 15 -14.91 12.37 13.15
C VAL A 15 -14.48 11.86 11.77
N ALA A 16 -15.29 12.10 10.78
CA ALA A 16 -14.89 11.84 9.40
C ALA A 16 -15.75 12.65 8.43
N ARG A 17 -15.48 13.94 8.30
CA ARG A 17 -16.07 14.69 7.15
C ARG A 17 -15.36 15.98 6.72
N GLU A 18 -14.10 16.22 7.02
CA GLU A 18 -13.48 17.50 6.61
C GLU A 18 -12.07 17.44 6.00
N THR A 19 -11.67 16.34 5.38
CA THR A 19 -10.41 16.32 4.61
C THR A 19 -10.61 15.78 3.19
N ARG A 20 -11.72 16.15 2.54
CA ARG A 20 -12.01 15.67 1.17
C ARG A 20 -11.43 16.52 0.05
N ASP A 21 -10.71 17.58 0.31
CA ASP A 21 -10.43 18.60 -0.71
C ASP A 21 -8.99 18.76 -1.17
N VAL A 22 -8.04 17.87 -0.82
CA VAL A 22 -6.65 18.04 -1.29
C VAL A 22 -5.95 16.71 -1.66
N LEU A 23 -6.66 15.71 -2.11
CA LEU A 23 -5.96 14.57 -2.75
C LEU A 23 -6.19 14.68 -4.26
N PRO A 24 -5.09 14.73 -5.07
CA PRO A 24 -5.25 14.50 -6.49
C PRO A 24 -5.92 13.15 -6.63
N GLU A 25 -7.02 13.09 -7.35
CA GLU A 25 -7.66 11.84 -7.71
C GLU A 25 -6.57 10.89 -8.19
N ALA A 26 -6.28 9.86 -7.42
CA ALA A 26 -5.39 8.80 -7.84
C ALA A 26 -5.96 8.31 -9.16
N GLY A 27 -5.30 8.65 -10.26
CA GLY A 27 -5.80 8.46 -11.60
C GLY A 27 -6.22 7.01 -11.77
N ALA A 28 -7.52 6.79 -11.87
CA ALA A 28 -8.14 5.48 -12.10
C ALA A 28 -7.85 4.96 -13.53
N GLY A 29 -6.65 5.22 -14.03
CA GLY A 29 -6.16 4.69 -15.29
C GLY A 29 -5.29 3.46 -15.08
N PRO A 30 -5.19 2.58 -16.07
CA PRO A 30 -4.31 1.43 -15.99
C PRO A 30 -2.86 1.88 -15.76
N VAL A 31 -2.15 1.21 -14.86
CA VAL A 31 -0.73 1.47 -14.63
C VAL A 31 0.02 1.20 -15.93
N THR A 32 0.81 2.16 -16.39
CA THR A 32 1.57 2.05 -17.64
C THR A 32 3.06 1.97 -17.37
N MET A 33 3.82 1.44 -18.33
CA MET A 33 5.28 1.44 -18.28
C MET A 33 5.84 2.85 -18.05
N LYS A 34 5.22 3.86 -18.67
CA LYS A 34 5.61 5.26 -18.54
C LYS A 34 5.42 5.76 -17.10
N SER A 35 4.25 5.48 -16.49
CA SER A 35 3.99 5.89 -15.11
C SER A 35 4.92 5.22 -14.10
N LEU A 36 5.28 3.95 -14.33
CA LEU A 36 6.28 3.25 -13.50
C LEU A 36 7.67 3.87 -13.62
N LEU A 37 8.10 4.27 -14.82
CA LEU A 37 9.38 4.95 -15.03
C LEU A 37 9.41 6.33 -14.36
N GLU A 38 8.34 7.12 -14.53
CA GLU A 38 8.20 8.45 -13.93
C GLU A 38 8.20 8.40 -12.40
N SER A 39 7.60 7.37 -11.82
CA SER A 39 7.61 7.11 -10.37
C SER A 39 8.95 6.60 -9.83
N GLY A 40 9.92 6.32 -10.70
CA GLY A 40 11.25 5.88 -10.31
C GLY A 40 11.33 4.45 -9.76
N VAL A 41 10.31 3.61 -9.94
CA VAL A 41 10.28 2.24 -9.38
C VAL A 41 11.26 1.28 -10.07
N HIS A 42 11.89 1.69 -11.15
CA HIS A 42 12.95 0.94 -11.83
C HIS A 42 14.30 0.97 -11.09
N PHE A 43 14.49 1.88 -10.13
CA PHE A 43 15.71 1.92 -9.33
C PHE A 43 15.69 0.84 -8.25
N GLY A 44 16.60 -0.11 -8.38
CA GLY A 44 16.84 -1.15 -7.38
C GLY A 44 17.91 -0.77 -6.35
N HIS A 45 18.43 -1.75 -5.67
CA HIS A 45 19.50 -1.56 -4.69
C HIS A 45 20.87 -1.33 -5.37
N GLN A 46 21.80 -0.81 -4.60
CA GLN A 46 23.21 -0.75 -4.98
C GLN A 46 23.76 -2.18 -5.17
N THR A 47 24.71 -2.34 -6.08
CA THR A 47 25.22 -3.65 -6.50
C THR A 47 25.76 -4.51 -5.35
N HIS A 48 26.31 -3.91 -4.29
CA HIS A 48 26.82 -4.62 -3.13
C HIS A 48 25.74 -5.04 -2.10
N ARG A 49 24.47 -4.57 -2.28
CA ARG A 49 23.35 -4.85 -1.36
C ARG A 49 22.24 -5.69 -2.01
N TRP A 50 22.53 -6.36 -3.09
CA TRP A 50 21.53 -7.13 -3.79
C TRP A 50 21.37 -8.56 -3.21
N ASN A 51 20.21 -9.17 -3.47
CA ASN A 51 20.01 -10.59 -3.26
C ASN A 51 20.22 -11.33 -4.60
N PRO A 52 21.06 -12.40 -4.65
CA PRO A 52 21.26 -13.18 -5.86
C PRO A 52 19.98 -13.74 -6.50
N GLU A 53 18.96 -14.07 -5.70
CA GLU A 53 17.65 -14.53 -6.20
C GLU A 53 16.92 -13.49 -7.04
N MET A 54 17.23 -12.21 -6.86
CA MET A 54 16.68 -11.11 -7.66
C MET A 54 17.28 -11.00 -9.05
N LYS A 55 18.32 -11.80 -9.38
CA LYS A 55 19.02 -11.73 -10.68
C LYS A 55 18.06 -11.78 -11.88
N ARG A 56 17.04 -12.63 -11.82
CA ARG A 56 16.03 -12.79 -12.88
C ARG A 56 15.14 -11.57 -13.10
N HIS A 57 15.08 -10.66 -12.14
CA HIS A 57 14.26 -9.44 -12.18
C HIS A 57 15.08 -8.18 -12.44
N ILE A 58 16.39 -8.31 -12.64
CA ILE A 58 17.29 -7.20 -12.92
C ILE A 58 17.50 -7.12 -14.42
N PHE A 59 17.16 -5.98 -15.01
CA PHE A 59 17.37 -5.71 -16.43
C PHE A 59 18.85 -5.38 -16.74
N ALA A 60 19.44 -4.51 -15.93
CA ALA A 60 20.81 -4.04 -16.12
C ALA A 60 21.40 -3.48 -14.82
N THR A 61 22.69 -3.10 -14.88
CA THR A 61 23.35 -2.33 -13.82
C THR A 61 23.87 -1.03 -14.41
N ARG A 62 23.56 0.09 -13.76
CA ARG A 62 24.03 1.40 -14.21
C ARG A 62 24.48 2.24 -13.01
N ASN A 63 25.66 2.81 -13.09
CA ASN A 63 26.24 3.66 -12.03
C ASN A 63 26.24 2.97 -10.64
N GLY A 64 26.54 1.66 -10.59
CA GLY A 64 26.57 0.91 -9.33
C GLY A 64 25.18 0.59 -8.73
N ILE A 65 24.10 0.84 -9.48
CA ILE A 65 22.71 0.54 -9.06
C ILE A 65 22.11 -0.46 -10.05
N HIS A 66 21.38 -1.44 -9.51
CA HIS A 66 20.62 -2.37 -10.33
C HIS A 66 19.36 -1.68 -10.86
N ILE A 67 19.02 -1.94 -12.12
CA ILE A 67 17.80 -1.48 -12.77
C ILE A 67 16.84 -2.67 -12.84
N ILE A 68 15.65 -2.51 -12.31
CA ILE A 68 14.59 -3.53 -12.29
C ILE A 68 13.93 -3.64 -13.66
N ASP A 69 13.62 -4.86 -14.08
CA ASP A 69 12.85 -5.13 -15.29
C ASP A 69 11.38 -4.77 -15.11
N LEU A 70 10.99 -3.61 -15.65
CA LEU A 70 9.63 -3.12 -15.53
C LEU A 70 8.61 -3.87 -16.38
N GLN A 71 9.02 -4.59 -17.41
CA GLN A 71 8.08 -5.41 -18.20
C GLN A 71 7.54 -6.55 -17.34
N GLN A 72 8.43 -7.23 -16.62
CA GLN A 72 8.03 -8.25 -15.67
C GLN A 72 7.20 -7.63 -14.52
N THR A 73 7.63 -6.48 -14.02
CA THR A 73 6.93 -5.78 -12.93
C THR A 73 5.49 -5.45 -13.32
N LEU A 74 5.27 -4.90 -14.51
CA LEU A 74 3.93 -4.54 -15.00
C LEU A 74 3.02 -5.78 -15.08
N THR A 75 3.50 -6.85 -15.70
CA THR A 75 2.73 -8.10 -15.81
C THR A 75 2.39 -8.70 -14.44
N MET A 76 3.33 -8.66 -13.49
CA MET A 76 3.11 -9.16 -12.13
C MET A 76 2.14 -8.27 -11.35
N LEU A 77 2.20 -6.96 -11.54
CA LEU A 77 1.30 -6.00 -10.92
C LEU A 77 -0.14 -6.20 -11.40
N GLU A 78 -0.35 -6.37 -12.70
CA GLU A 78 -1.68 -6.66 -13.26
C GLU A 78 -2.28 -7.94 -12.66
N ARG A 79 -1.48 -8.99 -12.56
CA ARG A 79 -1.91 -10.26 -11.92
C ARG A 79 -2.24 -10.06 -10.45
N ALA A 80 -1.44 -9.30 -9.71
CA ALA A 80 -1.68 -9.00 -8.30
C ALA A 80 -2.97 -8.19 -8.10
N CYS A 81 -3.21 -7.20 -8.94
CA CYS A 81 -4.45 -6.41 -8.91
C CYS A 81 -5.68 -7.27 -9.19
N SER A 82 -5.61 -8.15 -10.20
CA SER A 82 -6.70 -9.08 -10.49
C SER A 82 -6.97 -10.01 -9.31
N PHE A 83 -5.93 -10.61 -8.73
CA PHE A 83 -6.06 -11.47 -7.56
C PHE A 83 -6.71 -10.76 -6.36
N VAL A 84 -6.27 -9.54 -6.04
CA VAL A 84 -6.84 -8.76 -4.93
C VAL A 84 -8.30 -8.41 -5.22
N SER A 85 -8.63 -8.07 -6.47
CA SER A 85 -10.00 -7.80 -6.90
C SER A 85 -10.90 -9.03 -6.70
N ASP A 86 -10.42 -10.21 -7.10
CA ASP A 86 -11.15 -11.47 -6.92
C ASP A 86 -11.39 -11.77 -5.43
N VAL A 87 -10.37 -11.61 -4.58
CA VAL A 87 -10.47 -11.79 -3.12
C VAL A 87 -11.50 -10.81 -2.54
N ALA A 88 -11.44 -9.55 -2.92
CA ALA A 88 -12.38 -8.53 -2.44
C ALA A 88 -13.82 -8.82 -2.89
N SER A 89 -14.01 -9.32 -4.12
CA SER A 89 -15.33 -9.66 -4.66
C SER A 89 -16.03 -10.79 -3.89
N THR A 90 -15.23 -11.67 -3.28
CA THR A 90 -15.77 -12.76 -2.40
C THR A 90 -16.10 -12.31 -0.98
N GLY A 91 -15.95 -11.01 -0.67
CA GLY A 91 -16.20 -10.44 0.66
C GLY A 91 -15.11 -10.73 1.70
N GLN A 92 -13.95 -11.19 1.26
CA GLN A 92 -12.79 -11.39 2.14
C GLN A 92 -12.10 -10.07 2.45
N SER A 93 -11.47 -9.99 3.63
CA SER A 93 -10.75 -8.80 4.06
C SER A 93 -9.32 -8.82 3.57
N VAL A 94 -8.81 -7.64 3.17
CA VAL A 94 -7.41 -7.42 2.81
C VAL A 94 -6.74 -6.63 3.92
N LEU A 95 -5.55 -7.08 4.33
CA LEU A 95 -4.72 -6.38 5.30
C LEU A 95 -3.53 -5.71 4.58
N PHE A 96 -3.46 -4.39 4.65
CA PHE A 96 -2.33 -3.63 4.13
C PHE A 96 -1.20 -3.57 5.15
N VAL A 97 0.01 -4.00 4.78
CA VAL A 97 1.18 -3.96 5.65
C VAL A 97 2.29 -3.14 5.01
N GLY A 98 2.74 -2.08 5.72
CA GLY A 98 3.80 -1.23 5.22
C GLY A 98 4.53 -0.51 6.35
N THR A 99 5.46 -1.20 7.00
CA THR A 99 6.20 -0.68 8.16
C THR A 99 7.41 0.19 7.79
N LYS A 100 7.79 0.23 6.52
CA LYS A 100 8.86 1.11 6.04
C LYS A 100 8.41 2.57 6.12
N ARG A 101 9.21 3.44 6.74
CA ARG A 101 8.86 4.87 6.97
C ARG A 101 8.29 5.57 5.74
N GLN A 102 8.87 5.32 4.56
CA GLN A 102 8.44 5.93 3.30
C GLN A 102 7.07 5.44 2.82
N ALA A 103 6.61 4.27 3.29
CA ALA A 103 5.34 3.67 2.86
C ALA A 103 4.20 3.89 3.86
N GLN A 104 4.51 4.23 5.11
CA GLN A 104 3.53 4.25 6.21
C GLN A 104 2.31 5.12 5.90
N GLU A 105 2.55 6.35 5.46
CA GLU A 105 1.48 7.29 5.18
C GLU A 105 0.59 6.82 4.02
N SER A 106 1.21 6.43 2.90
CA SER A 106 0.47 5.94 1.73
C SER A 106 -0.35 4.69 2.04
N ILE A 107 0.21 3.74 2.81
CA ILE A 107 -0.50 2.53 3.23
C ILE A 107 -1.71 2.88 4.12
N ALA A 108 -1.54 3.77 5.09
CA ALA A 108 -2.64 4.18 5.96
C ALA A 108 -3.76 4.89 5.20
N GLN A 109 -3.40 5.81 4.30
CA GLN A 109 -4.35 6.55 3.48
C GLN A 109 -5.14 5.64 2.53
N GLU A 110 -4.46 4.77 1.79
CA GLU A 110 -5.12 3.88 0.83
C GLU A 110 -5.98 2.82 1.51
N ALA A 111 -5.54 2.27 2.63
CA ALA A 111 -6.36 1.36 3.42
C ALA A 111 -7.63 2.04 3.96
N ALA A 112 -7.50 3.27 4.48
CA ALA A 112 -8.66 4.05 4.94
C ALA A 112 -9.62 4.39 3.79
N ARG A 113 -9.10 4.71 2.60
CA ARG A 113 -9.90 5.01 1.40
C ARG A 113 -10.81 3.84 0.99
N CYS A 114 -10.32 2.61 1.07
CA CYS A 114 -11.10 1.41 0.70
C CYS A 114 -11.75 0.70 1.90
N GLY A 115 -11.62 1.23 3.13
CA GLY A 115 -12.19 0.63 4.33
C GLY A 115 -11.49 -0.67 4.77
N ALA A 116 -10.24 -0.89 4.35
CA ALA A 116 -9.46 -2.05 4.69
C ALA A 116 -8.61 -1.85 5.97
N PHE A 117 -8.13 -2.95 6.55
CA PHE A 117 -7.23 -2.89 7.70
C PHE A 117 -5.80 -2.56 7.28
N SER A 118 -5.06 -1.87 8.16
CA SER A 118 -3.65 -1.55 7.91
C SER A 118 -2.77 -1.72 9.12
N VAL A 119 -1.51 -2.13 8.87
CA VAL A 119 -0.40 -2.14 9.84
C VAL A 119 0.74 -1.33 9.25
N ALA A 120 0.89 -0.09 9.73
CA ALA A 120 1.84 0.85 9.16
C ALA A 120 3.02 1.18 10.10
N ILE A 121 2.93 0.91 11.41
CA ILE A 121 3.96 1.33 12.38
C ILE A 121 4.91 0.19 12.70
N LEU A 122 4.41 -0.91 13.21
CA LEU A 122 5.21 -2.05 13.67
C LEU A 122 4.48 -3.35 13.33
N TRP A 123 5.21 -4.30 12.75
CA TRP A 123 4.75 -5.67 12.59
C TRP A 123 5.33 -6.54 13.71
N LEU A 124 4.48 -7.08 14.55
CA LEU A 124 4.89 -8.02 15.59
C LEU A 124 4.98 -9.41 14.96
N GLY A 125 6.18 -9.83 14.64
CA GLY A 125 6.43 -11.19 14.13
C GLY A 125 6.13 -12.23 15.20
N GLY A 126 5.37 -13.27 14.85
CA GLY A 126 5.13 -14.41 15.74
C GLY A 126 3.92 -14.29 16.67
N THR A 127 2.97 -13.43 16.35
CA THR A 127 1.61 -13.46 16.95
C THR A 127 0.70 -14.38 16.17
#